data_e56996c7749cf01a504ccb35c3574636
#
_entry.id   e56996c7749cf01a504ccb35c3574636
#
_cell.length_a   1.000
_cell.length_b   1.000
_cell.length_c   1.000
_cell.angle_alpha   90.00
_cell.angle_beta   90.00
_cell.angle_gamma   90.00
#
_symmetry.space_group_name_H-M   'P 1'
#
loop_
_entity.id
_entity.type
_entity.pdbx_description
1 polymer ?
#
loop_
_entity_poly.entity_id
_entity_poly.type
_entity_poly.pdbx_seq_one_letter_code
_entity_poly.pdbx_strand_id
1 'polypeptide(L)'
;VFDRMKALNEMRRAAQPWGERTFGSTFRNPPNEKAGKLLERAGMKGAREGDAYFSEKHANFLINGGRATAADAMRLIERGRERVRVLSGIDLSLEVKLWGPYDA
;
A
#
# COMPACT_ATOMS: atom_id res chain seq x y z
N VAL A 1 -6.51 11.36 18.00
CA VAL A 1 -7.23 11.34 16.73
C VAL A 1 -6.68 12.35 15.77
N PHE A 2 -6.60 13.55 16.24
CA PHE A 2 -6.11 14.60 15.38
C PHE A 2 -4.69 14.35 14.94
N ASP A 3 -3.85 13.87 15.85
CA ASP A 3 -2.46 13.62 15.50
C ASP A 3 -2.34 12.54 14.47
N ARG A 4 -3.19 11.52 14.58
CA ARG A 4 -3.13 10.44 13.60
C ARG A 4 -3.67 10.89 12.25
N MET A 5 -4.71 11.71 12.27
CA MET A 5 -5.18 12.28 11.03
C MET A 5 -4.13 13.18 10.41
N LYS A 6 -3.43 13.91 11.26
CA LYS A 6 -2.35 14.76 10.79
C LYS A 6 -1.25 13.94 10.14
N ALA A 7 -0.89 12.82 10.78
CA ALA A 7 0.14 11.96 10.22
C ALA A 7 -0.30 11.40 8.87
N LEU A 8 -1.55 10.98 8.76
CA LEU A 8 -2.04 10.50 7.47
C LEU A 8 -2.04 11.61 6.44
N ASN A 9 -2.45 12.80 6.84
CA ASN A 9 -2.46 13.94 5.92
C ASN A 9 -1.06 14.24 5.43
N GLU A 10 -0.07 14.14 6.31
CA GLU A 10 1.30 14.35 5.91
C GLU A 10 1.74 13.30 4.91
N MET A 11 1.38 12.05 5.15
CA MET A 11 1.69 10.99 4.21
C MET A 11 1.04 11.24 2.86
N ARG A 12 -0.22 11.67 2.87
CA ARG A 12 -0.91 11.94 1.62
C ARG A 12 -0.33 13.11 0.86
N ARG A 13 0.26 14.07 1.58
CA ARG A 13 0.89 15.20 0.92
C ARG A 13 2.28 14.88 0.41
N ALA A 14 2.89 13.81 0.93
CA ALA A 14 4.20 13.41 0.45
C ALA A 14 4.06 12.88 -0.97
N ALA A 15 4.80 13.45 -1.88
CA ALA A 15 4.77 13.05 -3.28
C ALA A 15 6.06 12.31 -3.61
N GLN A 16 5.93 11.25 -4.38
CA GLN A 16 7.09 10.55 -4.88
C GLN A 16 7.71 11.35 -6.02
N PRO A 17 8.95 11.02 -6.43
CA PRO A 17 9.59 11.74 -7.54
C PRO A 17 8.75 11.78 -8.82
N TRP A 18 7.85 10.86 -9.00
CA TRP A 18 6.96 10.84 -10.16
C TRP A 18 5.67 11.62 -9.92
N GLY A 19 5.54 12.29 -8.77
CA GLY A 19 4.42 13.19 -8.54
C GLY A 19 3.19 12.61 -7.89
N GLU A 20 3.16 11.33 -7.61
CA GLU A 20 1.98 10.70 -7.03
C GLU A 20 2.01 10.76 -5.50
N ARG A 21 0.84 10.87 -4.89
CA ARG A 21 0.72 10.83 -3.44
C ARG A 21 0.75 9.40 -2.97
N THR A 22 1.45 9.15 -1.88
CA THR A 22 1.66 7.80 -1.42
C THR A 22 1.45 7.68 0.08
N PHE A 23 0.97 6.51 0.51
CA PHE A 23 0.99 6.13 1.92
C PHE A 23 2.34 5.56 2.32
N GLY A 24 3.24 5.31 1.36
CA GLY A 24 4.54 4.74 1.61
C GLY A 24 4.60 3.27 1.23
N SER A 25 5.64 2.60 1.68
CA SER A 25 5.79 1.17 1.42
C SER A 25 4.74 0.38 2.18
N THR A 26 4.09 -0.55 1.48
CA THR A 26 3.00 -1.31 2.05
C THR A 26 3.52 -2.43 2.95
N PHE A 27 4.47 -3.19 2.45
CA PHE A 27 4.97 -4.39 3.14
C PHE A 27 6.46 -4.29 3.35
N ARG A 28 6.93 -4.92 4.43
CA ARG A 28 8.35 -5.07 4.67
C ARG A 28 8.90 -6.12 3.72
N ASN A 29 10.16 -5.96 3.34
CA ASN A 29 10.82 -6.98 2.54
C ASN A 29 11.08 -8.21 3.40
N PRO A 30 10.66 -9.40 2.94
CA PRO A 30 11.04 -10.62 3.65
C PRO A 30 12.54 -10.87 3.52
N PRO A 31 13.08 -11.79 4.32
CA PRO A 31 14.49 -12.15 4.16
C PRO A 31 14.79 -12.61 2.74
N ASN A 32 15.81 -12.04 2.14
CA ASN A 32 16.30 -12.42 0.81
C ASN A 32 15.30 -12.21 -0.31
N GLU A 33 14.22 -11.43 -0.07
CA GLU A 33 13.22 -11.15 -1.09
C GLU A 33 12.85 -9.67 -1.02
N LYS A 34 12.26 -9.20 -2.11
CA LYS A 34 11.74 -7.85 -2.13
C LYS A 34 10.23 -7.91 -2.31
N ALA A 35 9.51 -7.24 -1.41
CA ALA A 35 8.05 -7.26 -1.44
C ALA A 35 7.52 -6.75 -2.77
N GLY A 36 8.15 -5.72 -3.33
CA GLY A 36 7.70 -5.18 -4.61
C GLY A 36 7.80 -6.19 -5.73
N LYS A 37 8.86 -6.99 -5.72
CA LYS A 37 9.01 -8.03 -6.73
C LYS A 37 7.96 -9.13 -6.58
N LEU A 38 7.68 -9.49 -5.34
CA LEU A 38 6.66 -10.51 -5.08
C LEU A 38 5.29 -10.03 -5.54
N LEU A 39 4.96 -8.77 -5.26
CA LEU A 39 3.70 -8.21 -5.70
C LEU A 39 3.62 -8.12 -7.22
N GLU A 40 4.72 -7.76 -7.85
CA GLU A 40 4.75 -7.68 -9.31
C GLU A 40 4.50 -9.04 -9.93
N ARG A 41 5.17 -10.08 -9.42
CA ARG A 41 4.94 -11.44 -9.90
C ARG A 41 3.53 -11.91 -9.67
N ALA A 42 2.90 -11.41 -8.61
CA ALA A 42 1.53 -11.77 -8.28
C ALA A 42 0.51 -10.99 -9.08
N GLY A 43 0.95 -10.11 -9.98
CA GLY A 43 0.04 -9.33 -10.80
C GLY A 43 -0.61 -8.18 -10.08
N MET A 44 0.00 -7.71 -8.99
CA MET A 44 -0.60 -6.66 -8.17
C MET A 44 -0.10 -5.27 -8.53
N LYS A 45 0.86 -5.17 -9.43
CA LYS A 45 1.34 -3.88 -9.88
C LYS A 45 0.18 -3.14 -10.55
N GLY A 46 -0.14 -1.96 -10.05
CA GLY A 46 -1.25 -1.18 -10.58
C GLY A 46 -2.63 -1.64 -10.14
N ALA A 47 -2.72 -2.69 -9.33
CA ALA A 47 -4.01 -3.18 -8.84
C ALA A 47 -4.67 -2.11 -7.96
N ARG A 48 -6.00 -2.08 -8.00
CA ARG A 48 -6.75 -0.95 -7.46
C ARG A 48 -7.96 -1.42 -6.67
N GLU A 49 -8.26 -0.66 -5.60
CA GLU A 49 -9.51 -0.76 -4.86
C GLU A 49 -9.95 0.66 -4.57
N GLY A 50 -11.11 1.06 -5.12
CA GLY A 50 -11.51 2.44 -5.01
C GLY A 50 -10.42 3.33 -5.58
N ASP A 51 -9.99 4.32 -4.80
CA ASP A 51 -8.92 5.21 -5.23
C ASP A 51 -7.56 4.80 -4.67
N ALA A 52 -7.46 3.66 -4.03
CA ALA A 52 -6.16 3.14 -3.59
C ALA A 52 -5.61 2.20 -4.64
N TYR A 53 -4.32 2.30 -4.94
CA TYR A 53 -3.72 1.37 -5.89
C TYR A 53 -2.24 1.19 -5.58
N PHE A 54 -1.71 0.06 -6.03
CA PHE A 54 -0.27 -0.17 -5.98
C PHE A 54 0.37 0.52 -7.18
N SER A 55 1.49 1.18 -6.93
CA SER A 55 2.17 1.94 -7.97
C SER A 55 2.58 1.04 -9.12
N GLU A 56 2.48 1.57 -10.34
CA GLU A 56 2.98 0.86 -11.50
C GLU A 56 4.48 0.97 -11.64
N LYS A 57 5.10 1.85 -10.86
CA LYS A 57 6.56 1.99 -10.88
C LYS A 57 7.21 1.16 -9.80
N HIS A 58 6.56 1.13 -8.62
CA HIS A 58 7.04 0.35 -7.48
C HIS A 58 5.85 -0.32 -6.85
N ALA A 59 5.66 -1.59 -7.15
CA ALA A 59 4.44 -2.29 -6.77
C ALA A 59 4.19 -2.28 -5.27
N ASN A 60 5.22 -2.11 -4.44
CA ASN A 60 5.04 -2.09 -2.99
C ASN A 60 4.63 -0.73 -2.45
N PHE A 61 4.51 0.29 -3.28
CA PHE A 61 4.05 1.59 -2.83
C PHE A 61 2.55 1.69 -2.98
N LEU A 62 1.90 2.07 -1.90
CA LEU A 62 0.45 2.24 -1.86
C LEU A 62 0.13 3.69 -2.17
N ILE A 63 -0.63 3.91 -3.21
CA ILE A 63 -0.88 5.24 -3.75
C ILE A 63 -2.32 5.62 -3.46
N ASN A 64 -2.52 6.88 -3.09
CA ASN A 64 -3.84 7.48 -2.96
C ASN A 64 -4.14 8.24 -4.24
N GLY A 65 -5.06 7.74 -5.03
CA GLY A 65 -5.42 8.35 -6.31
C GLY A 65 -6.36 9.54 -6.17
N GLY A 66 -6.69 9.93 -4.94
CA GLY A 66 -7.52 11.10 -4.71
C GLY A 66 -8.33 10.98 -3.45
N ARG A 67 -9.20 10.00 -3.37
CA ARG A 67 -10.12 9.84 -2.24
C ARG A 67 -10.07 8.45 -1.65
N ALA A 68 -8.90 7.84 -1.64
CA ALA A 68 -8.77 6.52 -1.08
C ALA A 68 -9.08 6.57 0.42
N THR A 69 -9.88 5.60 0.87
CA THR A 69 -10.15 5.45 2.29
C THR A 69 -9.23 4.37 2.85
N ALA A 70 -9.14 4.33 4.17
CA ALA A 70 -8.38 3.24 4.80
C ALA A 70 -9.01 1.89 4.47
N ALA A 71 -10.33 1.84 4.33
CA ALA A 71 -10.99 0.59 3.94
C ALA A 71 -10.57 0.15 2.54
N ASP A 72 -10.49 1.10 1.60
CA ASP A 72 -10.00 0.78 0.26
C ASP A 72 -8.58 0.23 0.32
N ALA A 73 -7.73 0.91 1.09
CA ALA A 73 -6.34 0.49 1.22
C ALA A 73 -6.24 -0.88 1.85
N MET A 74 -7.04 -1.15 2.88
CA MET A 74 -7.00 -2.45 3.54
C MET A 74 -7.45 -3.57 2.62
N ARG A 75 -8.49 -3.33 1.81
CA ARG A 75 -8.91 -4.34 0.85
C ARG A 75 -7.82 -4.65 -0.15
N LEU A 76 -7.14 -3.61 -0.63
CA LEU A 76 -6.05 -3.79 -1.58
C LEU A 76 -4.90 -4.54 -0.94
N ILE A 77 -4.56 -4.18 0.28
CA ILE A 77 -3.49 -4.83 1.03
C ILE A 77 -3.78 -6.32 1.19
N GLU A 78 -5.00 -6.65 1.58
CA GLU A 78 -5.36 -8.06 1.78
C GLU A 78 -5.31 -8.83 0.48
N ARG A 79 -5.74 -8.22 -0.62
CA ARG A 79 -5.62 -8.86 -1.92
C ARG A 79 -4.16 -9.14 -2.25
N GLY A 80 -3.29 -8.17 -2.02
CA GLY A 80 -1.87 -8.33 -2.31
C GLY A 80 -1.25 -9.43 -1.48
N ARG A 81 -1.53 -9.43 -0.18
CA ARG A 81 -1.01 -10.46 0.71
C ARG A 81 -1.46 -11.85 0.28
N GLU A 82 -2.74 -11.98 -0.03
CA GLU A 82 -3.29 -13.27 -0.41
C GLU A 82 -2.68 -13.77 -1.70
N ARG A 83 -2.56 -12.89 -2.69
CA ARG A 83 -1.97 -13.28 -3.97
C ARG A 83 -0.53 -13.73 -3.82
N VAL A 84 0.25 -12.99 -3.03
CA VAL A 84 1.64 -13.37 -2.82
C VAL A 84 1.73 -14.68 -2.07
N ARG A 85 0.87 -14.87 -1.05
CA ARG A 85 0.88 -16.10 -0.28
C ARG A 85 0.55 -17.30 -1.16
N VAL A 86 -0.46 -17.15 -2.02
CA VAL A 86 -0.87 -18.26 -2.88
C VAL A 86 0.24 -18.62 -3.86
N LEU A 87 0.93 -17.64 -4.41
CA LEU A 87 1.91 -17.88 -5.44
C LEU A 87 3.27 -18.25 -4.90
N SER A 88 3.66 -17.73 -3.73
CA SER A 88 5.02 -17.93 -3.23
C SER A 88 5.08 -18.59 -1.87
N GLY A 89 3.96 -18.68 -1.17
CA GLY A 89 3.95 -19.20 0.18
C GLY A 89 4.48 -18.23 1.23
N ILE A 90 4.73 -16.99 0.85
CA ILE A 90 5.32 -16.00 1.76
C ILE A 90 4.21 -15.13 2.34
N ASP A 91 4.22 -14.99 3.66
CA ASP A 91 3.32 -14.08 4.36
C ASP A 91 4.00 -12.73 4.52
N LEU A 92 3.50 -11.73 3.80
CA LEU A 92 4.08 -10.39 3.89
C LEU A 92 3.62 -9.70 5.16
N SER A 93 4.53 -8.97 5.79
CA SER A 93 4.24 -8.18 6.98
C SER A 93 4.04 -6.73 6.61
N LEU A 94 3.07 -6.08 7.25
CA LEU A 94 2.78 -4.69 6.96
C LEU A 94 3.87 -3.78 7.47
N GLU A 95 4.23 -2.81 6.65
CA GLU A 95 5.03 -1.68 7.08
C GLU A 95 4.18 -0.42 7.22
N VAL A 96 3.21 -0.24 6.32
CA VAL A 96 2.33 0.92 6.36
C VAL A 96 1.38 0.79 7.55
N LYS A 97 1.02 1.94 8.13
CA LYS A 97 0.10 1.99 9.25
C LYS A 97 -1.11 2.80 8.85
N LEU A 98 -2.27 2.18 8.95
CA LEU A 98 -3.55 2.82 8.65
C LEU A 98 -4.35 2.85 9.93
N TRP A 99 -4.51 4.05 10.52
CA TRP A 99 -5.16 4.21 11.80
C TRP A 99 -6.61 4.63 11.61
N GLY A 100 -7.43 4.23 12.58
CA GLY A 100 -8.85 4.48 12.51
C GLY A 100 -9.25 5.91 12.24
N PRO A 101 -8.68 6.91 12.90
CA PRO A 101 -9.14 8.27 12.69
C PRO A 101 -9.00 8.76 11.26
N TYR A 102 -8.18 8.11 10.48
CA TYR A 102 -8.00 8.50 9.09
C TYR A 102 -9.23 8.24 8.25
N ASP A 103 -10.04 7.31 8.70
CA ASP A 103 -11.20 6.89 7.93
C ASP A 103 -12.35 7.86 8.07
N ALA A 104 -12.32 8.63 9.11
CA ALA A 104 -13.40 9.56 9.37
C ALA A 104 -13.40 10.71 8.40
#